data_3f2578d66f1e1471097ffeb7f01875fb
#
_entry.id   3f2578d66f1e1471097ffeb7f01875fb
#
_cell.length_a   1.000
_cell.length_b   1.000
_cell.length_c   1.000
_cell.angle_alpha   90.00
_cell.angle_beta   90.00
_cell.angle_gamma   90.00
#
_symmetry.space_group_name_H-M   'P 1'
#
loop_
_entity.id
_entity.type
_entity.pdbx_description
1 polymer ?
#
loop_
_entity_poly.entity_id
_entity_poly.type
_entity_poly.pdbx_seq_one_letter_code
_entity_poly.pdbx_strand_id
1 'polypeptide(L)'
;MNTELEMDNIEKLIVKNGEKKIALEPVVICSNINECKKTQTHTIKGKAPSFSTLKSVKSGDELLVDFNNMNPDNKGVTTLRNGTTVAGHLKNNNIEVIRDGAAFVRYKVYAEWRNRQEDIYGKIVYIFEA
;
A
#
# COMPACT_ATOMS: atom_id res chain seq x y z
N MET A 1 7.04 -24.83 -0.19
CA MET A 1 6.03 -23.99 -0.85
C MET A 1 5.38 -23.09 0.20
N ASN A 2 5.36 -21.78 -0.05
CA ASN A 2 4.79 -20.84 0.90
C ASN A 2 3.28 -20.84 0.78
N THR A 3 2.59 -21.08 1.89
CA THR A 3 1.13 -21.07 1.95
C THR A 3 0.60 -20.03 2.94
N GLU A 4 1.51 -19.36 3.64
CA GLU A 4 1.18 -18.48 4.74
C GLU A 4 2.18 -17.33 4.82
N LEU A 5 1.69 -16.13 5.07
CA LEU A 5 2.53 -14.95 5.26
C LEU A 5 3.09 -14.95 6.70
N GLU A 6 4.41 -14.82 6.80
CA GLU A 6 5.05 -14.71 8.10
C GLU A 6 4.86 -13.30 8.67
N MET A 7 4.06 -13.19 9.72
CA MET A 7 3.70 -11.90 10.31
C MET A 7 4.90 -11.15 10.89
N ASP A 8 5.92 -11.89 11.34
CA ASP A 8 7.12 -11.26 11.90
C ASP A 8 7.96 -10.52 10.87
N ASN A 9 7.74 -10.81 9.58
CA ASN A 9 8.47 -10.16 8.50
C ASN A 9 7.72 -8.93 7.94
N ILE A 10 6.58 -8.60 8.51
CA ILE A 10 5.81 -7.43 8.09
C ILE A 10 6.32 -6.21 8.84
N GLU A 11 6.78 -5.22 8.09
CA GLU A 11 7.35 -4.00 8.63
C GLU A 11 6.49 -2.79 8.29
N LYS A 12 6.76 -1.67 8.95
CA LYS A 12 6.15 -0.40 8.60
C LYS A 12 6.63 0.03 7.23
N LEU A 13 5.73 0.62 6.47
CA LEU A 13 6.07 1.22 5.18
C LEU A 13 6.51 2.65 5.41
N ILE A 14 7.64 3.04 4.84
CA ILE A 14 8.12 4.42 4.93
C ILE A 14 7.82 5.14 3.62
N VAL A 15 7.15 6.27 3.71
CA VAL A 15 6.89 7.14 2.56
C VAL A 15 7.65 8.44 2.77
N LYS A 16 8.45 8.80 1.77
CA LYS A 16 9.35 9.96 1.84
C LYS A 16 9.05 10.99 0.76
N ASN A 17 9.12 12.26 1.13
CA ASN A 17 9.17 13.39 0.19
C ASN A 17 10.36 14.25 0.59
N GLY A 18 11.51 14.02 -0.07
CA GLY A 18 12.75 14.65 0.34
C GLY A 18 13.15 14.22 1.75
N GLU A 19 13.32 15.20 2.63
CA GLU A 19 13.68 14.93 4.02
C GLU A 19 12.49 14.55 4.90
N LYS A 20 11.27 14.82 4.43
CA LYS A 20 10.07 14.49 5.18
C LYS A 20 9.69 13.03 4.96
N LYS A 21 9.27 12.38 6.02
CA LYS A 21 8.86 10.98 5.96
C LYS A 21 7.76 10.68 6.95
N ILE A 22 6.96 9.67 6.64
CA ILE A 22 5.99 9.08 7.56
C ILE A 22 6.18 7.57 7.55
N ALA A 23 5.87 6.94 8.68
CA ALA A 23 5.87 5.50 8.82
C ALA A 23 4.43 5.02 8.95
N LEU A 24 4.05 4.03 8.13
CA LEU A 24 2.69 3.53 8.07
C LEU A 24 2.61 2.13 8.66
N GLU A 25 1.59 1.91 9.48
CA GLU A 25 1.30 0.58 10.01
C GLU A 25 0.61 -0.27 8.93
N PRO A 26 0.97 -1.55 8.81
CA PRO A 26 0.31 -2.43 7.86
C PRO A 26 -1.09 -2.82 8.30
N VAL A 27 -2.00 -2.95 7.35
CA VAL A 27 -3.32 -3.54 7.56
C VAL A 27 -3.35 -4.85 6.78
N VAL A 28 -3.44 -5.97 7.49
CA VAL A 28 -3.42 -7.29 6.85
C VAL A 28 -4.79 -7.59 6.26
N ILE A 29 -4.82 -7.86 4.96
CA ILE A 29 -6.03 -8.26 4.26
C ILE A 29 -6.22 -9.77 4.35
N CYS A 30 -5.15 -10.52 4.08
CA CYS A 30 -5.15 -11.98 4.20
C CYS A 30 -3.73 -12.46 4.45
N SER A 31 -3.60 -13.59 5.17
CA SER A 31 -2.29 -14.13 5.57
C SER A 31 -2.08 -15.59 5.20
N ASN A 32 -3.02 -16.22 4.53
CA ASN A 32 -2.88 -17.58 4.02
C ASN A 32 -3.68 -17.76 2.74
N ILE A 33 -3.38 -18.84 2.00
CA ILE A 33 -4.01 -19.08 0.70
C ILE A 33 -5.53 -19.15 0.80
N ASN A 34 -6.05 -19.86 1.78
CA ASN A 34 -7.50 -20.01 1.93
C ASN A 34 -8.18 -18.67 2.20
N GLU A 35 -7.60 -17.87 3.08
CA GLU A 35 -8.12 -16.54 3.39
C GLU A 35 -8.05 -15.63 2.17
N CYS A 36 -6.94 -15.66 1.44
CA CYS A 36 -6.76 -14.81 0.26
C CYS A 36 -7.71 -15.19 -0.88
N LYS A 37 -8.03 -16.47 -1.03
CA LYS A 37 -9.00 -16.91 -2.03
C LYS A 37 -10.42 -16.44 -1.73
N LYS A 38 -10.77 -16.33 -0.45
CA LYS A 38 -12.09 -15.87 -0.02
C LYS A 38 -12.25 -14.37 -0.12
N THR A 39 -11.16 -13.63 -0.07
CA THR A 39 -11.17 -12.18 -0.11
C THR A 39 -11.22 -11.72 -1.57
N GLN A 40 -12.42 -11.49 -2.09
CA GLN A 40 -12.60 -11.08 -3.48
C GLN A 40 -12.46 -9.57 -3.68
N THR A 41 -12.54 -8.80 -2.60
CA THR A 41 -12.39 -7.35 -2.62
C THR A 41 -11.40 -6.94 -1.56
N HIS A 42 -10.82 -5.73 -1.72
CA HIS A 42 -9.87 -5.19 -0.75
C HIS A 42 -10.58 -4.71 0.52
N THR A 43 -11.37 -5.58 1.13
CA THR A 43 -12.08 -5.26 2.35
C THR A 43 -11.13 -5.33 3.53
N ILE A 44 -10.94 -4.21 4.20
CA ILE A 44 -10.12 -4.13 5.39
C ILE A 44 -10.91 -4.73 6.55
N LYS A 45 -10.35 -5.75 7.20
CA LYS A 45 -10.96 -6.35 8.39
C LYS A 45 -10.63 -5.51 9.62
N GLY A 46 -11.62 -5.34 10.48
CA GLY A 46 -11.45 -4.62 11.75
C GLY A 46 -11.73 -3.14 11.63
N LYS A 47 -11.13 -2.36 12.54
CA LYS A 47 -11.32 -0.91 12.56
C LYS A 47 -10.71 -0.29 11.30
N ALA A 48 -11.42 0.73 10.77
CA ALA A 48 -10.84 1.55 9.73
C ALA A 48 -9.51 2.11 10.22
N PRO A 49 -8.42 2.00 9.43
CA PRO A 49 -7.13 2.52 9.87
C PRO A 49 -7.19 4.04 10.00
N SER A 50 -6.49 4.55 10.99
CA SER A 50 -6.25 5.99 11.06
C SER A 50 -5.31 6.38 9.93
N PHE A 51 -5.58 7.49 9.27
CA PHE A 51 -4.76 7.94 8.16
C PHE A 51 -3.63 8.82 8.66
N SER A 52 -2.41 8.52 8.21
CA SER A 52 -1.30 9.45 8.36
C SER A 52 -1.28 10.40 7.17
N THR A 53 -0.97 11.65 7.41
CA THR A 53 -0.92 12.67 6.37
C THR A 53 0.52 13.15 6.20
N LEU A 54 1.03 13.07 4.98
CA LEU A 54 2.31 13.66 4.62
C LEU A 54 2.06 15.08 4.17
N LYS A 55 2.49 16.05 5.00
CA LYS A 55 2.23 17.47 4.78
C LYS A 55 3.25 18.08 3.82
N SER A 56 2.90 19.25 3.27
CA SER A 56 3.78 20.04 2.40
C SER A 56 4.15 19.35 1.09
N VAL A 57 3.26 18.51 0.60
CA VAL A 57 3.42 17.84 -0.69
C VAL A 57 2.71 18.69 -1.75
N LYS A 58 3.37 18.86 -2.89
CA LYS A 58 2.83 19.62 -4.03
C LYS A 58 2.54 18.68 -5.19
N SER A 59 1.59 19.08 -6.02
CA SER A 59 1.32 18.35 -7.27
C SER A 59 2.60 18.34 -8.11
N GLY A 60 2.96 17.17 -8.61
CA GLY A 60 4.21 16.96 -9.35
C GLY A 60 5.33 16.39 -8.51
N ASP A 61 5.21 16.42 -7.18
CA ASP A 61 6.21 15.78 -6.30
C ASP A 61 6.20 14.27 -6.50
N GLU A 62 7.36 13.65 -6.34
CA GLU A 62 7.47 12.21 -6.34
C GLU A 62 7.70 11.71 -4.91
N LEU A 63 6.85 10.79 -4.47
CA LEU A 63 6.97 10.16 -3.17
C LEU A 63 7.69 8.83 -3.31
N LEU A 64 8.72 8.61 -2.51
CA LEU A 64 9.42 7.34 -2.47
C LEU A 64 8.76 6.43 -1.43
N VAL A 65 8.35 5.25 -1.87
CA VAL A 65 7.74 4.24 -1.00
C VAL A 65 8.81 3.19 -0.69
N ASP A 66 9.20 3.12 0.57
CA ASP A 66 10.27 2.20 1.01
C ASP A 66 9.65 1.01 1.74
N PHE A 67 9.74 -0.16 1.13
CA PHE A 67 9.24 -1.41 1.70
C PHE A 67 10.22 -2.07 2.68
N ASN A 68 11.35 -1.42 2.95
CA ASN A 68 12.40 -1.95 3.83
C ASN A 68 12.88 -3.33 3.35
N ASN A 69 12.92 -4.31 4.25
CA ASN A 69 13.38 -5.66 3.92
C ASN A 69 12.26 -6.59 3.46
N MET A 70 11.05 -6.06 3.30
CA MET A 70 9.96 -6.85 2.73
C MET A 70 10.19 -7.03 1.23
N ASN A 71 9.99 -8.24 0.75
CA ASN A 71 10.16 -8.57 -0.66
C ASN A 71 8.86 -9.12 -1.23
N PRO A 72 7.82 -8.28 -1.39
CA PRO A 72 6.58 -8.76 -2.00
C PRO A 72 6.80 -9.08 -3.48
N ASP A 73 6.04 -10.05 -3.97
CA ASP A 73 6.10 -10.44 -5.37
C ASP A 73 5.39 -9.44 -6.26
N ASN A 74 4.43 -8.71 -5.72
CA ASN A 74 3.67 -7.72 -6.45
C ASN A 74 3.38 -6.52 -5.56
N LYS A 75 3.50 -5.32 -6.13
CA LYS A 75 3.27 -4.05 -5.44
C LYS A 75 2.44 -3.12 -6.32
N GLY A 76 1.60 -2.34 -5.70
CA GLY A 76 0.81 -1.38 -6.46
C GLY A 76 0.23 -0.29 -5.58
N VAL A 77 -0.43 0.66 -6.21
CA VAL A 77 -1.07 1.77 -5.54
C VAL A 77 -2.43 2.04 -6.16
N THR A 78 -3.39 2.37 -5.31
CA THR A 78 -4.70 2.87 -5.72
C THR A 78 -4.84 4.29 -5.18
N THR A 79 -5.24 5.21 -6.03
CA THR A 79 -5.37 6.61 -5.68
C THR A 79 -6.85 6.98 -5.65
N LEU A 80 -7.30 7.57 -4.55
CA LEU A 80 -8.65 8.13 -4.44
C LEU A 80 -8.54 9.65 -4.47
N ARG A 81 -9.11 10.26 -5.50
CA ARG A 81 -9.04 11.69 -5.76
C ARG A 81 -10.39 12.17 -6.27
N ASN A 82 -10.96 13.18 -5.60
CA ASN A 82 -12.26 13.76 -5.99
C ASN A 82 -13.37 12.69 -6.17
N GLY A 83 -13.36 11.67 -5.30
CA GLY A 83 -14.34 10.59 -5.37
C GLY A 83 -14.08 9.53 -6.42
N THR A 84 -13.01 9.67 -7.20
CA THR A 84 -12.64 8.72 -8.25
C THR A 84 -11.45 7.87 -7.81
N THR A 85 -11.60 6.55 -7.94
CA THR A 85 -10.53 5.61 -7.64
C THR A 85 -9.80 5.24 -8.92
N VAL A 86 -8.48 5.41 -8.93
CA VAL A 86 -7.63 5.08 -10.06
C VAL A 86 -6.56 4.10 -9.62
N ALA A 87 -6.49 2.95 -10.29
CA ALA A 87 -5.42 1.99 -10.07
C ALA A 87 -4.14 2.50 -10.75
N GLY A 88 -3.02 2.29 -10.11
CA GLY A 88 -1.73 2.72 -10.64
C GLY A 88 -0.64 1.72 -10.35
N HIS A 89 0.53 2.01 -10.85
CA HIS A 89 1.71 1.22 -10.62
C HIS A 89 2.76 2.03 -9.88
N LEU A 90 3.51 1.36 -9.01
CA LEU A 90 4.67 1.97 -8.39
C LEU A 90 5.83 1.89 -9.39
N LYS A 91 6.20 3.03 -9.95
CA LYS A 91 7.30 3.09 -10.89
C LYS A 91 8.59 3.33 -10.11
N ASN A 92 9.45 2.30 -10.02
CA ASN A 92 10.66 2.34 -9.19
C ASN A 92 10.37 2.73 -7.74
N ASN A 93 9.25 2.22 -7.19
CA ASN A 93 8.77 2.54 -5.84
C ASN A 93 8.43 4.02 -5.64
N ASN A 94 8.13 4.74 -6.70
CA ASN A 94 7.74 6.14 -6.63
C ASN A 94 6.27 6.32 -6.97
N ILE A 95 5.64 7.31 -6.32
CA ILE A 95 4.29 7.76 -6.62
C ILE A 95 4.39 9.22 -7.05
N GLU A 96 3.88 9.55 -8.23
CA GLU A 96 3.75 10.93 -8.67
C GLU A 96 2.47 11.52 -8.10
N VAL A 97 2.57 12.64 -7.41
CA VAL A 97 1.40 13.31 -6.81
C VAL A 97 0.69 14.14 -7.86
N ILE A 98 -0.56 13.81 -8.14
CA ILE A 98 -1.43 14.57 -9.05
C ILE A 98 -2.71 14.88 -8.27
N ARG A 99 -2.93 16.14 -7.94
CA ARG A 99 -4.06 16.55 -7.10
C ARG A 99 -5.31 16.95 -7.88
N ASP A 100 -5.17 17.50 -9.08
CA ASP A 100 -6.29 18.00 -9.89
C ASP A 100 -7.26 18.86 -9.07
N GLY A 101 -6.70 19.79 -8.28
CA GLY A 101 -7.50 20.69 -7.46
C GLY A 101 -7.93 20.15 -6.11
N ALA A 102 -7.65 18.88 -5.79
CA ALA A 102 -7.96 18.31 -4.48
C ALA A 102 -6.96 18.82 -3.43
N ALA A 103 -7.44 19.08 -2.22
CA ALA A 103 -6.59 19.50 -1.11
C ALA A 103 -5.66 18.38 -0.66
N PHE A 104 -6.19 17.14 -0.62
CA PHE A 104 -5.45 15.92 -0.30
C PHE A 104 -5.91 14.81 -1.20
N VAL A 105 -4.99 13.88 -1.44
CA VAL A 105 -5.26 12.65 -2.19
C VAL A 105 -4.97 11.47 -1.27
N ARG A 106 -5.87 10.49 -1.27
CA ARG A 106 -5.70 9.28 -0.47
C ARG A 106 -5.05 8.21 -1.31
N TYR A 107 -4.00 7.62 -0.78
CA TYR A 107 -3.25 6.55 -1.42
C TYR A 107 -3.38 5.26 -0.64
N LYS A 108 -3.64 4.18 -1.36
CA LYS A 108 -3.67 2.83 -0.81
C LYS A 108 -2.57 2.04 -1.50
N VAL A 109 -1.48 1.79 -0.77
CA VAL A 109 -0.35 1.01 -1.28
C VAL A 109 -0.55 -0.43 -0.84
N TYR A 110 -0.39 -1.36 -1.76
CA TYR A 110 -0.53 -2.76 -1.42
C TYR A 110 0.71 -3.57 -1.79
N ALA A 111 0.88 -4.68 -1.06
CA ALA A 111 1.92 -5.66 -1.30
C ALA A 111 1.28 -7.04 -1.28
N GLU A 112 1.67 -7.88 -2.23
CA GLU A 112 1.16 -9.24 -2.37
C GLU A 112 2.31 -10.23 -2.44
N TRP A 113 2.13 -11.39 -1.81
CA TRP A 113 3.07 -12.50 -1.90
C TRP A 113 2.38 -13.67 -2.60
N ARG A 114 3.08 -14.27 -3.56
CA ARG A 114 2.58 -15.40 -4.35
C ARG A 114 3.53 -16.58 -4.23
N ASN A 115 2.98 -17.80 -4.31
CA ASN A 115 3.80 -19.00 -4.35
C ASN A 115 4.13 -19.37 -5.81
N ARG A 116 4.78 -20.51 -6.01
CA ARG A 116 5.19 -20.95 -7.35
C ARG A 116 4.01 -21.21 -8.29
N GLN A 117 2.84 -21.54 -7.73
CA GLN A 117 1.62 -21.75 -8.51
C GLN A 117 0.85 -20.45 -8.76
N GLU A 118 1.43 -19.30 -8.43
CA GLU A 118 0.81 -17.99 -8.57
C GLU A 118 -0.39 -17.76 -7.65
N ASP A 119 -0.55 -18.59 -6.61
CA ASP A 119 -1.56 -18.37 -5.59
C ASP A 119 -1.09 -17.29 -4.62
N ILE A 120 -1.97 -16.34 -4.32
CA ILE A 120 -1.69 -15.31 -3.33
C ILE A 120 -1.84 -15.93 -1.94
N TYR A 121 -0.77 -15.86 -1.14
CA TYR A 121 -0.79 -16.34 0.24
C TYR A 121 -0.65 -15.21 1.27
N GLY A 122 -0.48 -13.98 0.82
CA GLY A 122 -0.42 -12.84 1.69
C GLY A 122 -0.71 -11.55 0.95
N LYS A 123 -1.46 -10.66 1.60
CA LYS A 123 -1.74 -9.33 1.08
C LYS A 123 -1.89 -8.35 2.22
N ILE A 124 -1.18 -7.24 2.14
CA ILE A 124 -1.27 -6.15 3.09
C ILE A 124 -1.43 -4.83 2.36
N VAL A 125 -2.05 -3.88 3.04
CA VAL A 125 -2.21 -2.52 2.51
C VAL A 125 -1.74 -1.50 3.53
N TYR A 126 -1.33 -0.35 3.01
CA TYR A 126 -0.94 0.83 3.78
C TYR A 126 -1.70 2.00 3.21
N ILE A 127 -2.28 2.83 4.07
CA ILE A 127 -3.13 3.95 3.63
C ILE A 127 -2.58 5.24 4.19
N PHE A 128 -2.46 6.26 3.33
CA PHE A 128 -2.03 7.59 3.75
C PHE A 128 -2.65 8.66 2.86
N GLU A 129 -2.54 9.89 3.30
CA GLU A 129 -2.95 11.07 2.55
C GLU A 129 -1.74 11.98 2.29
N ALA A 130 -1.75 12.58 1.14
CA ALA A 130 -0.73 13.56 0.78
C ALA A 130 -1.29 14.68 -0.09
#